data_d236f046272e1c01b3e8259be9ffaf96
#
_entry.id   d236f046272e1c01b3e8259be9ffaf96
#
_cell.length_a   1.000
_cell.length_b   1.000
_cell.length_c   1.000
_cell.angle_alpha   90.00
_cell.angle_beta   90.00
_cell.angle_gamma   90.00
#
_symmetry.space_group_name_H-M   'P 1'
#
loop_
_entity.id
_entity.type
_entity.pdbx_description
1 polymer ?
#
loop_
_entity_poly.entity_id
_entity_poly.type
_entity_poly.pdbx_seq_one_letter_code
_entity_poly.pdbx_strand_id
1 'polypeptide(L)'
;TKDDKDVAEKVEEKVTNAIKNKELADVEVADVEKPELKATIKENEDNAKATEKLVEKAEEQAWAELDTELKVDWRRLYELLPSLIVDNEKVKAAEEDYNAAVDTLKSEYSAYYPQVSISIGNNWEDDRTPAKGTYPNNTITHDSKQGIQKSITITQMIWDGGRTNSVIDKAKATAQQAYFRLELAKEDVVMEAINAWLNLQKAYNTHEANKKVEANAKITLSMTIEKVKKGEGSKLEQLQIEQQYRTYQTLSMTSKLGLDSAIQRYHNVWRFFPHNIGEMPTPIADLLGLIPLQGAPVTNNTTLRIAQMDIDIAKEQLRFSESEFKPRVDG
;
A
#
# COMPACT_ATOMS: atom_id res chain seq x y z
N THR A 1 21.10 8.92 -7.36
CA THR A 1 22.14 9.92 -7.12
C THR A 1 21.75 11.25 -7.78
N LYS A 2 22.51 12.32 -7.62
CA LYS A 2 22.12 13.68 -8.05
C LYS A 2 21.94 13.77 -9.57
N ASP A 3 22.64 12.93 -10.32
CA ASP A 3 22.60 12.88 -11.79
C ASP A 3 21.28 12.26 -12.33
N ASP A 4 20.65 11.35 -11.60
CA ASP A 4 19.38 10.71 -12.02
C ASP A 4 18.17 11.66 -11.93
N LYS A 5 18.21 12.64 -11.02
CA LYS A 5 17.18 13.68 -10.92
C LYS A 5 17.25 14.69 -12.06
N ASP A 6 18.46 15.07 -12.47
CA ASP A 6 18.66 16.02 -13.57
C ASP A 6 18.24 15.44 -14.93
N VAL A 7 18.36 14.13 -15.11
CA VAL A 7 17.91 13.44 -16.34
C VAL A 7 16.39 13.32 -16.37
N ALA A 8 15.75 12.96 -15.23
CA ALA A 8 14.30 12.87 -15.14
C ALA A 8 13.62 14.23 -15.36
N GLU A 9 14.16 15.30 -14.77
CA GLU A 9 13.63 16.67 -14.92
C GLU A 9 13.74 17.20 -16.36
N LYS A 10 14.82 16.88 -17.07
CA LYS A 10 14.99 17.22 -18.50
C LYS A 10 14.07 16.44 -19.42
N VAL A 11 13.70 15.21 -19.06
CA VAL A 11 12.74 14.39 -19.83
C VAL A 11 11.32 14.90 -19.61
N GLU A 12 10.94 15.23 -18.36
CA GLU A 12 9.62 15.83 -18.05
C GLU A 12 9.43 17.19 -18.74
N GLU A 13 10.46 18.04 -18.77
CA GLU A 13 10.38 19.34 -19.45
C GLU A 13 10.20 19.18 -20.98
N LYS A 14 10.88 18.22 -21.60
CA LYS A 14 10.75 17.93 -23.04
C LYS A 14 9.37 17.33 -23.37
N VAL A 15 8.85 16.44 -22.54
CA VAL A 15 7.51 15.83 -22.72
C VAL A 15 6.43 16.88 -22.53
N THR A 16 6.54 17.75 -21.53
CA THR A 16 5.56 18.83 -21.25
C THR A 16 5.54 19.85 -22.42
N ASN A 17 6.69 20.20 -22.98
CA ASN A 17 6.76 21.09 -24.13
C ASN A 17 6.21 20.44 -25.42
N ALA A 18 6.38 19.12 -25.61
CA ALA A 18 5.81 18.39 -26.73
C ALA A 18 4.27 18.29 -26.67
N ILE A 19 3.71 18.08 -25.46
CA ILE A 19 2.25 18.04 -25.24
C ILE A 19 1.64 19.41 -25.46
N LYS A 20 2.27 20.48 -25.00
CA LYS A 20 1.81 21.86 -25.18
C LYS A 20 1.80 22.30 -26.66
N ASN A 21 2.76 21.82 -27.45
CA ASN A 21 2.80 22.06 -28.89
C ASN A 21 1.74 21.25 -29.66
N LYS A 22 1.31 20.09 -29.13
CA LYS A 22 0.23 19.27 -29.71
C LYS A 22 -1.15 19.89 -29.48
N GLU A 23 -1.42 20.45 -28.28
CA GLU A 23 -2.67 21.15 -27.98
C GLU A 23 -2.84 22.45 -28.79
N LEU A 24 -1.75 23.12 -29.16
CA LEU A 24 -1.77 24.31 -30.05
C LEU A 24 -2.01 23.96 -31.52
N ALA A 25 -1.73 22.74 -31.94
CA ALA A 25 -1.95 22.28 -33.32
C ALA A 25 -3.41 21.84 -33.59
N ASP A 26 -4.12 21.38 -32.54
CA ASP A 26 -5.51 20.89 -32.68
C ASP A 26 -6.58 22.00 -32.69
N VAL A 27 -6.22 23.26 -32.46
CA VAL A 27 -7.18 24.39 -32.29
C VAL A 27 -7.42 25.20 -33.59
N GLU A 28 -6.63 25.02 -34.65
CA GLU A 28 -6.70 25.88 -35.85
C GLU A 28 -7.06 25.18 -37.17
N VAL A 29 -7.92 24.18 -37.19
CA VAL A 29 -8.40 23.57 -38.46
C VAL A 29 -9.89 23.82 -38.68
N ALA A 30 -10.25 25.09 -38.82
CA ALA A 30 -11.50 25.47 -39.48
C ALA A 30 -11.28 26.74 -40.34
N ASP A 31 -11.43 26.59 -41.67
CA ASP A 31 -11.47 27.63 -42.69
C ASP A 31 -10.21 28.43 -42.98
N VAL A 32 -9.35 27.92 -43.91
CA VAL A 32 -8.62 28.83 -44.84
C VAL A 32 -8.24 28.13 -46.15
N GLU A 33 -8.81 28.61 -47.28
CA GLU A 33 -8.38 28.30 -48.63
C GLU A 33 -7.18 29.19 -49.05
N LYS A 34 -5.97 28.79 -48.80
CA LYS A 34 -4.77 29.37 -49.46
C LYS A 34 -3.70 28.28 -49.66
N PRO A 35 -3.04 28.22 -50.84
CA PRO A 35 -2.06 27.22 -51.17
C PRO A 35 -0.77 27.25 -50.31
N GLU A 36 -0.44 28.39 -49.71
CA GLU A 36 0.67 28.56 -48.78
C GLU A 36 0.45 27.84 -47.45
N LEU A 37 -0.81 27.75 -46.98
CA LEU A 37 -1.13 27.01 -45.73
C LEU A 37 -1.03 25.50 -45.92
N LYS A 38 -1.34 24.98 -47.12
CA LYS A 38 -1.18 23.54 -47.40
C LYS A 38 0.28 23.11 -47.36
N ALA A 39 1.21 23.97 -47.73
CA ALA A 39 2.64 23.72 -47.62
C ALA A 39 3.09 23.70 -46.16
N THR A 40 2.60 24.65 -45.33
CA THR A 40 2.93 24.74 -43.89
C THR A 40 2.32 23.60 -43.08
N ILE A 41 1.09 23.17 -43.42
CA ILE A 41 0.43 22.01 -42.77
C ILE A 41 1.21 20.73 -43.10
N LYS A 42 1.66 20.56 -44.37
CA LYS A 42 2.44 19.40 -44.77
C LYS A 42 3.83 19.38 -44.12
N GLU A 43 4.45 20.53 -43.94
CA GLU A 43 5.73 20.67 -43.24
C GLU A 43 5.57 20.39 -41.71
N ASN A 44 4.47 20.80 -41.14
CA ASN A 44 4.15 20.48 -39.74
C ASN A 44 3.79 18.99 -39.52
N GLU A 45 3.09 18.36 -40.48
CA GLU A 45 2.83 16.90 -40.46
C GLU A 45 4.12 16.08 -40.63
N ASP A 46 5.03 16.53 -41.50
CA ASP A 46 6.32 15.88 -41.69
C ASP A 46 7.24 16.10 -40.47
N ASN A 47 7.20 17.27 -39.86
CA ASN A 47 7.88 17.54 -38.56
C ASN A 47 7.28 16.77 -37.41
N ALA A 48 5.94 16.63 -37.32
CA ALA A 48 5.28 15.80 -36.32
C ALA A 48 5.65 14.31 -36.45
N LYS A 49 5.70 13.79 -37.70
CA LYS A 49 6.16 12.43 -37.96
C LYS A 49 7.66 12.23 -37.69
N ALA A 50 8.47 13.28 -37.90
CA ALA A 50 9.90 13.26 -37.58
C ALA A 50 10.13 13.29 -36.05
N THR A 51 9.34 14.08 -35.33
CA THR A 51 9.36 14.10 -33.85
C THR A 51 8.84 12.80 -33.24
N GLU A 52 7.79 12.21 -33.77
CA GLU A 52 7.25 10.91 -33.35
C GLU A 52 8.31 9.79 -33.55
N LYS A 53 9.01 9.78 -34.68
CA LYS A 53 10.13 8.85 -34.92
C LYS A 53 11.34 9.11 -34.02
N LEU A 54 11.60 10.36 -33.65
CA LEU A 54 12.69 10.71 -32.72
C LEU A 54 12.33 10.31 -31.28
N VAL A 55 11.08 10.46 -30.87
CA VAL A 55 10.58 10.01 -29.58
C VAL A 55 10.60 8.48 -29.50
N GLU A 56 10.11 7.78 -30.54
CA GLU A 56 10.16 6.32 -30.63
C GLU A 56 11.62 5.79 -30.61
N LYS A 57 12.52 6.48 -31.29
CA LYS A 57 13.94 6.12 -31.29
C LYS A 57 14.66 6.47 -29.98
N ALA A 58 14.26 7.55 -29.31
CA ALA A 58 14.77 7.90 -27.99
C ALA A 58 14.23 6.95 -26.91
N GLU A 59 12.97 6.53 -27.02
CA GLU A 59 12.40 5.47 -26.19
C GLU A 59 13.10 4.13 -26.44
N GLU A 60 13.30 3.73 -27.68
CA GLU A 60 14.06 2.50 -28.02
C GLU A 60 15.52 2.56 -27.51
N GLN A 61 16.17 3.72 -27.61
CA GLN A 61 17.54 3.89 -27.10
C GLN A 61 17.56 3.93 -25.57
N ALA A 62 16.61 4.58 -24.92
CA ALA A 62 16.49 4.57 -23.45
C ALA A 62 16.18 3.15 -22.94
N TRP A 63 15.35 2.39 -23.64
CA TRP A 63 15.10 0.99 -23.32
C TRP A 63 16.30 0.10 -23.62
N ALA A 64 17.07 0.37 -24.69
CA ALA A 64 18.27 -0.39 -25.03
C ALA A 64 19.47 -0.09 -24.10
N GLU A 65 19.63 1.15 -23.62
CA GLU A 65 20.64 1.50 -22.62
C GLU A 65 20.28 0.93 -21.22
N LEU A 66 18.99 0.86 -20.88
CA LEU A 66 18.51 0.17 -19.69
C LEU A 66 18.69 -1.37 -19.77
N ASP A 67 18.71 -1.93 -20.98
CA ASP A 67 18.80 -3.39 -21.23
C ASP A 67 20.22 -3.96 -20.98
N THR A 68 21.24 -3.10 -20.86
CA THR A 68 22.63 -3.57 -20.76
C THR A 68 23.14 -3.78 -19.34
N GLU A 69 22.48 -3.29 -18.29
CA GLU A 69 23.10 -3.30 -16.96
C GLU A 69 22.51 -4.20 -15.86
N LEU A 70 21.31 -4.74 -15.97
CA LEU A 70 20.76 -5.51 -14.86
C LEU A 70 19.79 -6.64 -15.27
N LYS A 71 20.32 -7.82 -15.57
CA LYS A 71 19.54 -9.06 -15.47
C LYS A 71 19.05 -9.19 -14.03
N VAL A 72 17.79 -8.84 -13.77
CA VAL A 72 17.18 -9.09 -12.47
C VAL A 72 16.94 -10.60 -12.36
N ASP A 73 17.94 -11.31 -11.87
CA ASP A 73 17.79 -12.69 -11.44
C ASP A 73 16.85 -12.71 -10.22
N TRP A 74 15.93 -13.69 -10.15
CA TRP A 74 15.05 -13.92 -8.99
C TRP A 74 15.83 -14.02 -7.66
N ARG A 75 17.10 -14.46 -7.71
CA ARG A 75 18.01 -14.49 -6.55
C ARG A 75 18.23 -13.10 -5.99
N ARG A 76 18.39 -12.11 -6.84
CA ARG A 76 18.55 -10.72 -6.42
C ARG A 76 17.26 -10.16 -5.81
N LEU A 77 16.09 -10.53 -6.34
CA LEU A 77 14.81 -10.16 -5.72
C LEU A 77 14.69 -10.77 -4.33
N TYR A 78 15.10 -12.03 -4.16
CA TYR A 78 15.11 -12.69 -2.86
C TYR A 78 16.04 -11.98 -1.86
N GLU A 79 17.21 -11.52 -2.30
CA GLU A 79 18.15 -10.75 -1.48
C GLU A 79 17.60 -9.36 -1.08
N LEU A 80 16.71 -8.78 -1.89
CA LEU A 80 16.07 -7.48 -1.62
C LEU A 80 14.83 -7.58 -0.72
N LEU A 81 14.23 -8.76 -0.57
CA LEU A 81 13.05 -8.95 0.27
C LEU A 81 13.21 -8.45 1.71
N PRO A 82 14.34 -8.74 2.43
CA PRO A 82 14.51 -8.22 3.78
C PRO A 82 14.48 -6.69 3.88
N SER A 83 15.13 -5.99 2.95
CA SER A 83 15.11 -4.53 2.92
C SER A 83 13.72 -3.98 2.60
N LEU A 84 13.01 -4.63 1.69
CA LEU A 84 11.63 -4.27 1.35
C LEU A 84 10.68 -4.40 2.55
N ILE A 85 10.83 -5.46 3.35
CA ILE A 85 10.02 -5.69 4.55
C ILE A 85 10.28 -4.57 5.57
N VAL A 86 11.55 -4.23 5.83
CA VAL A 86 11.93 -3.21 6.82
C VAL A 86 11.44 -1.81 6.42
N ASP A 87 11.47 -1.48 5.13
CA ASP A 87 11.09 -0.16 4.64
C ASP A 87 9.60 0.00 4.37
N ASN A 88 8.82 -1.09 4.42
CA ASN A 88 7.40 -1.06 4.09
C ASN A 88 6.56 -0.38 5.18
N GLU A 89 5.74 0.59 4.80
CA GLU A 89 4.88 1.35 5.71
C GLU A 89 3.85 0.49 6.46
N LYS A 90 3.35 -0.59 5.82
CA LYS A 90 2.40 -1.52 6.48
C LYS A 90 3.08 -2.29 7.60
N VAL A 91 4.33 -2.69 7.41
CA VAL A 91 5.11 -3.40 8.44
C VAL A 91 5.46 -2.45 9.57
N LYS A 92 5.90 -1.22 9.27
CA LYS A 92 6.16 -0.19 10.29
C LYS A 92 4.93 0.12 11.12
N ALA A 93 3.76 0.26 10.48
CA ALA A 93 2.50 0.47 11.20
C ALA A 93 2.17 -0.70 12.13
N ALA A 94 2.31 -1.95 11.66
CA ALA A 94 2.08 -3.13 12.50
C ALA A 94 3.10 -3.28 13.63
N GLU A 95 4.34 -2.80 13.44
CA GLU A 95 5.37 -2.74 14.48
C GLU A 95 5.02 -1.74 15.57
N GLU A 96 4.53 -0.56 15.19
CA GLU A 96 4.04 0.45 16.15
C GLU A 96 2.80 -0.04 16.91
N ASP A 97 1.88 -0.76 16.25
CA ASP A 97 0.73 -1.40 16.91
C ASP A 97 1.19 -2.45 17.94
N TYR A 98 2.22 -3.23 17.62
CA TYR A 98 2.81 -4.17 18.56
C TYR A 98 3.46 -3.45 19.75
N ASN A 99 4.26 -2.39 19.49
CA ASN A 99 4.89 -1.59 20.52
C ASN A 99 3.84 -0.95 21.46
N ALA A 100 2.75 -0.41 20.91
CA ALA A 100 1.65 0.14 21.66
C ALA A 100 0.96 -0.92 22.55
N ALA A 101 0.79 -2.15 22.06
CA ALA A 101 0.24 -3.25 22.84
C ALA A 101 1.18 -3.69 23.97
N VAL A 102 2.49 -3.69 23.75
CA VAL A 102 3.51 -3.95 24.78
C VAL A 102 3.50 -2.85 25.85
N ASP A 103 3.39 -1.58 25.44
CA ASP A 103 3.32 -0.47 26.40
C ASP A 103 2.01 -0.48 27.19
N THR A 104 0.91 -0.88 26.57
CA THR A 104 -0.36 -1.13 27.28
C THR A 104 -0.17 -2.24 28.34
N LEU A 105 0.47 -3.35 27.98
CA LEU A 105 0.79 -4.40 28.94
C LEU A 105 1.63 -3.89 30.11
N LYS A 106 2.66 -3.08 29.86
CA LYS A 106 3.47 -2.45 30.92
C LYS A 106 2.63 -1.52 31.81
N SER A 107 1.71 -0.78 31.18
CA SER A 107 0.79 0.09 31.92
C SER A 107 -0.12 -0.69 32.84
N GLU A 108 -0.64 -1.85 32.41
CA GLU A 108 -1.52 -2.69 33.23
C GLU A 108 -0.80 -3.24 34.48
N TYR A 109 0.52 -3.51 34.38
CA TYR A 109 1.31 -3.88 35.57
C TYR A 109 1.36 -2.77 36.63
N SER A 110 1.09 -1.52 36.26
CA SER A 110 1.04 -0.40 37.23
C SER A 110 -0.01 -0.59 38.31
N ALA A 111 -1.04 -1.40 38.06
CA ALA A 111 -2.07 -1.73 39.03
C ALA A 111 -1.55 -2.48 40.28
N TYR A 112 -0.36 -3.10 40.17
CA TYR A 112 0.30 -3.73 41.34
C TYR A 112 1.09 -2.74 42.21
N TYR A 113 1.28 -1.50 41.76
CA TYR A 113 2.03 -0.49 42.51
C TYR A 113 1.10 0.44 43.27
N PRO A 114 1.56 1.02 44.41
CA PRO A 114 0.82 2.04 45.11
C PRO A 114 0.46 3.22 44.23
N GLN A 115 -0.79 3.63 44.24
CA GLN A 115 -1.28 4.82 43.56
C GLN A 115 -1.18 6.02 44.51
N VAL A 116 -0.38 7.02 44.12
CA VAL A 116 -0.21 8.23 44.92
C VAL A 116 -0.94 9.38 44.22
N SER A 117 -1.94 9.95 44.88
CA SER A 117 -2.64 11.13 44.39
C SER A 117 -2.41 12.31 45.32
N ILE A 118 -2.08 13.46 44.76
CA ILE A 118 -1.91 14.72 45.48
C ILE A 118 -3.02 15.65 45.01
N SER A 119 -3.83 16.13 45.92
CA SER A 119 -4.85 17.13 45.63
C SER A 119 -4.63 18.39 46.45
N ILE A 120 -4.73 19.54 45.81
CA ILE A 120 -4.66 20.86 46.41
C ILE A 120 -5.95 21.58 46.03
N GLY A 121 -6.79 21.84 46.99
CA GLY A 121 -8.04 22.57 46.80
C GLY A 121 -8.08 23.84 47.62
N ASN A 122 -8.72 24.87 47.12
CA ASN A 122 -9.08 26.04 47.90
C ASN A 122 -10.59 25.92 48.20
N ASN A 123 -10.93 25.77 49.51
CA ASN A 123 -12.32 25.71 49.93
C ASN A 123 -12.71 27.08 50.53
N TRP A 124 -13.76 27.64 49.97
CA TRP A 124 -14.37 28.86 50.47
C TRP A 124 -15.78 28.51 50.98
N GLU A 125 -15.97 28.53 52.30
CA GLU A 125 -17.23 28.27 52.94
C GLU A 125 -17.76 29.59 53.47
N ASP A 126 -18.92 30.02 53.02
CA ASP A 126 -19.61 31.23 53.47
C ASP A 126 -20.84 30.76 54.30
N ASP A 127 -20.65 30.70 55.58
CA ASP A 127 -21.69 30.24 56.52
C ASP A 127 -22.52 31.42 56.99
N ARG A 128 -23.76 31.45 56.58
CA ARG A 128 -24.73 32.46 56.99
C ARG A 128 -25.65 31.87 58.01
N THR A 129 -25.28 31.97 59.27
CA THR A 129 -26.14 31.58 60.39
C THR A 129 -26.96 32.78 60.93
N PRO A 130 -28.29 32.69 60.90
CA PRO A 130 -29.08 33.71 61.60
C PRO A 130 -28.87 33.57 63.11
N ALA A 131 -28.31 34.62 63.72
CA ALA A 131 -28.22 34.63 65.19
C ALA A 131 -29.63 34.60 65.80
N LYS A 132 -29.86 33.66 66.71
CA LYS A 132 -31.09 33.63 67.53
C LYS A 132 -31.15 34.88 68.41
N GLY A 133 -31.81 35.91 67.93
CA GLY A 133 -32.11 37.12 68.71
C GLY A 133 -33.59 37.36 68.75
N THR A 134 -34.09 37.92 69.90
CA THR A 134 -35.47 38.34 69.99
C THR A 134 -35.68 39.61 69.23
N TYR A 135 -36.72 39.65 68.38
CA TYR A 135 -37.11 40.79 67.61
C TYR A 135 -37.04 42.10 68.40
N PRO A 136 -36.44 43.24 68.00
CA PRO A 136 -36.06 43.57 66.60
C PRO A 136 -34.56 43.42 66.23
N ASN A 137 -33.71 42.87 67.07
CA ASN A 137 -32.26 42.77 66.82
C ASN A 137 -31.83 41.39 66.23
N ASN A 138 -32.22 41.15 65.03
CA ASN A 138 -31.76 39.95 64.33
C ASN A 138 -30.43 40.26 63.62
N THR A 139 -29.31 39.92 64.17
CA THR A 139 -27.99 40.11 63.59
C THR A 139 -27.62 38.85 62.78
N ILE A 140 -27.32 39.03 61.49
CA ILE A 140 -26.79 37.95 60.68
C ILE A 140 -25.28 37.96 60.85
N THR A 141 -24.72 36.93 61.42
CA THR A 141 -23.26 36.73 61.44
C THR A 141 -22.80 36.04 60.21
N HIS A 142 -21.91 36.72 59.48
CA HIS A 142 -21.19 36.14 58.34
C HIS A 142 -19.86 35.60 58.88
N ASP A 143 -19.67 34.30 58.81
CA ASP A 143 -18.38 33.64 59.06
C ASP A 143 -17.89 33.06 57.73
N SER A 144 -16.95 33.73 57.09
CA SER A 144 -16.32 33.25 55.86
C SER A 144 -14.98 32.59 56.19
N LYS A 145 -14.92 31.29 55.99
CA LYS A 145 -13.69 30.52 56.18
C LYS A 145 -13.09 30.20 54.84
N GLN A 146 -11.89 30.71 54.61
CA GLN A 146 -11.08 30.34 53.47
C GLN A 146 -9.99 29.38 53.96
N GLY A 147 -9.97 28.20 53.41
CA GLY A 147 -8.99 27.17 53.74
C GLY A 147 -8.34 26.55 52.49
N ILE A 148 -7.04 26.39 52.54
CA ILE A 148 -6.34 25.57 51.53
C ILE A 148 -6.29 24.15 52.05
N GLN A 149 -7.01 23.26 51.39
CA GLN A 149 -6.98 21.84 51.68
C GLN A 149 -5.88 21.18 50.82
N LYS A 150 -4.97 20.50 51.48
CA LYS A 150 -3.91 19.70 50.84
C LYS A 150 -4.08 18.27 51.29
N SER A 151 -4.21 17.34 50.37
CA SER A 151 -4.27 15.91 50.73
C SER A 151 -3.32 15.11 49.87
N ILE A 152 -2.67 14.13 50.45
CA ILE A 152 -1.88 13.09 49.78
C ILE A 152 -2.61 11.78 50.14
N THR A 153 -3.06 11.10 49.11
CA THR A 153 -3.72 9.79 49.25
C THR A 153 -2.86 8.75 48.59
N ILE A 154 -2.53 7.69 49.33
CA ILE A 154 -1.81 6.52 48.81
C ILE A 154 -2.80 5.37 48.91
N THR A 155 -3.09 4.75 47.74
CA THR A 155 -4.00 3.60 47.68
C THR A 155 -3.23 2.42 47.11
N GLN A 156 -3.27 1.28 47.79
CA GLN A 156 -2.66 0.04 47.36
C GLN A 156 -3.73 -1.04 47.26
N MET A 157 -3.87 -1.64 46.09
CA MET A 157 -4.69 -2.83 45.92
C MET A 157 -3.99 -4.02 46.59
N ILE A 158 -4.69 -4.68 47.53
CA ILE A 158 -4.18 -5.86 48.25
C ILE A 158 -4.71 -7.13 47.59
N TRP A 159 -6.01 -7.16 47.30
CA TRP A 159 -6.66 -8.29 46.66
C TRP A 159 -7.97 -7.87 45.99
N ASP A 160 -8.18 -8.33 44.74
CA ASP A 160 -9.32 -7.97 43.91
C ASP A 160 -10.04 -9.17 43.27
N GLY A 161 -9.91 -10.34 43.89
CA GLY A 161 -10.54 -11.54 43.36
C GLY A 161 -9.91 -12.10 42.05
N GLY A 162 -8.75 -11.56 41.65
CA GLY A 162 -8.05 -11.94 40.41
C GLY A 162 -8.40 -11.08 39.21
N ARG A 163 -9.09 -9.95 39.41
CA ARG A 163 -9.45 -8.99 38.35
C ARG A 163 -8.21 -8.43 37.67
N THR A 164 -7.26 -7.89 38.42
CA THR A 164 -6.00 -7.35 37.89
C THR A 164 -5.21 -8.40 37.13
N ASN A 165 -5.15 -9.64 37.65
CA ASN A 165 -4.48 -10.74 36.94
C ASN A 165 -5.12 -11.00 35.57
N SER A 166 -6.46 -11.05 35.50
CA SER A 166 -7.16 -11.27 34.23
C SER A 166 -6.96 -10.12 33.25
N VAL A 167 -6.88 -8.87 33.71
CA VAL A 167 -6.56 -7.71 32.84
C VAL A 167 -5.16 -7.81 32.29
N ILE A 168 -4.18 -8.16 33.12
CA ILE A 168 -2.79 -8.32 32.70
C ILE A 168 -2.64 -9.50 31.73
N ASP A 169 -3.25 -10.65 32.00
CA ASP A 169 -3.20 -11.82 31.14
C ASP A 169 -3.91 -11.54 29.80
N LYS A 170 -5.01 -10.79 29.81
CA LYS A 170 -5.65 -10.28 28.60
C LYS A 170 -4.74 -9.36 27.80
N ALA A 171 -4.08 -8.40 28.46
CA ALA A 171 -3.14 -7.48 27.80
C ALA A 171 -1.94 -8.24 27.22
N LYS A 172 -1.46 -9.28 27.90
CA LYS A 172 -0.39 -10.17 27.41
C LYS A 172 -0.83 -10.95 26.17
N ALA A 173 -2.03 -11.51 26.15
CA ALA A 173 -2.58 -12.19 24.98
C ALA A 173 -2.78 -11.21 23.81
N THR A 174 -3.19 -9.97 24.10
CA THR A 174 -3.32 -8.90 23.10
C THR A 174 -1.97 -8.52 22.50
N ALA A 175 -0.92 -8.39 23.32
CA ALA A 175 0.44 -8.12 22.82
C ALA A 175 0.97 -9.28 21.96
N GLN A 176 0.70 -10.53 22.33
CA GLN A 176 1.04 -11.69 21.50
C GLN A 176 0.26 -11.71 20.19
N GLN A 177 -1.02 -11.33 20.21
CA GLN A 177 -1.82 -11.18 18.99
C GLN A 177 -1.24 -10.11 18.06
N ALA A 178 -0.86 -8.94 18.60
CA ALA A 178 -0.23 -7.86 17.84
C ALA A 178 1.11 -8.31 17.21
N TYR A 179 1.90 -9.11 17.93
CA TYR A 179 3.10 -9.74 17.38
C TYR A 179 2.79 -10.64 16.17
N PHE A 180 1.78 -11.50 16.26
CA PHE A 180 1.39 -12.34 15.13
C PHE A 180 0.80 -11.54 13.96
N ARG A 181 0.14 -10.41 14.24
CA ARG A 181 -0.31 -9.47 13.19
C ARG A 181 0.88 -8.81 12.47
N LEU A 182 1.94 -8.47 13.20
CA LEU A 182 3.18 -7.99 12.60
C LEU A 182 3.82 -9.06 11.70
N GLU A 183 3.85 -10.32 12.14
CA GLU A 183 4.34 -11.42 11.29
C GLU A 183 3.49 -11.61 10.04
N LEU A 184 2.17 -11.56 10.17
CA LEU A 184 1.24 -11.61 9.02
C LEU A 184 1.46 -10.45 8.06
N ALA A 185 1.68 -9.23 8.56
CA ALA A 185 1.98 -8.08 7.71
C ALA A 185 3.28 -8.24 6.91
N LYS A 186 4.30 -8.88 7.49
CA LYS A 186 5.55 -9.24 6.78
C LYS A 186 5.28 -10.28 5.70
N GLU A 187 4.52 -11.33 6.00
CA GLU A 187 4.10 -12.36 5.04
C GLU A 187 3.32 -11.74 3.87
N ASP A 188 2.38 -10.84 4.15
CA ASP A 188 1.56 -10.15 3.15
C ASP A 188 2.40 -9.28 2.20
N VAL A 189 3.41 -8.56 2.72
CA VAL A 189 4.34 -7.77 1.92
C VAL A 189 5.17 -8.67 0.99
N VAL A 190 5.65 -9.80 1.47
CA VAL A 190 6.37 -10.78 0.65
C VAL A 190 5.46 -11.32 -0.47
N MET A 191 4.23 -11.68 -0.14
CA MET A 191 3.24 -12.17 -1.12
C MET A 191 2.88 -11.09 -2.13
N GLU A 192 2.73 -9.84 -1.71
CA GLU A 192 2.46 -8.70 -2.60
C GLU A 192 3.64 -8.48 -3.58
N ALA A 193 4.87 -8.57 -3.07
CA ALA A 193 6.09 -8.45 -3.88
C ALA A 193 6.23 -9.56 -4.93
N ILE A 194 6.01 -10.81 -4.54
CA ILE A 194 6.03 -11.96 -5.45
C ILE A 194 4.92 -11.83 -6.50
N ASN A 195 3.70 -11.47 -6.09
CA ASN A 195 2.57 -11.31 -6.99
C ASN A 195 2.79 -10.14 -7.98
N ALA A 196 3.38 -9.04 -7.56
CA ALA A 196 3.73 -7.93 -8.44
C ALA A 196 4.71 -8.37 -9.52
N TRP A 197 5.73 -9.14 -9.16
CA TRP A 197 6.71 -9.69 -10.10
C TRP A 197 6.08 -10.70 -11.07
N LEU A 198 5.28 -11.66 -10.59
CA LEU A 198 4.60 -12.65 -11.42
C LEU A 198 3.62 -11.99 -12.40
N ASN A 199 2.88 -10.97 -11.96
CA ASN A 199 1.96 -10.23 -12.82
C ASN A 199 2.69 -9.45 -13.90
N LEU A 200 3.83 -8.85 -13.58
CA LEU A 200 4.70 -8.19 -14.55
C LEU A 200 5.18 -9.18 -15.62
N GLN A 201 5.71 -10.32 -15.21
CA GLN A 201 6.16 -11.38 -16.11
C GLN A 201 5.04 -11.88 -17.03
N LYS A 202 3.85 -12.10 -16.47
CA LYS A 202 2.65 -12.50 -17.25
C LYS A 202 2.27 -11.43 -18.26
N ALA A 203 2.23 -10.16 -17.87
CA ALA A 203 1.87 -9.05 -18.76
C ALA A 203 2.88 -8.90 -19.90
N TYR A 204 4.17 -9.03 -19.62
CA TYR A 204 5.24 -8.99 -20.60
C TYR A 204 5.08 -10.13 -21.62
N ASN A 205 4.96 -11.37 -21.18
CA ASN A 205 4.80 -12.53 -22.05
C ASN A 205 3.54 -12.42 -22.93
N THR A 206 2.45 -11.88 -22.34
CA THR A 206 1.20 -11.65 -23.08
C THR A 206 1.37 -10.59 -24.16
N HIS A 207 2.06 -9.49 -23.84
CA HIS A 207 2.34 -8.43 -24.82
C HIS A 207 3.22 -8.94 -25.96
N GLU A 208 4.32 -9.64 -25.67
CA GLU A 208 5.20 -10.23 -26.67
C GLU A 208 4.48 -11.25 -27.57
N ALA A 209 3.62 -12.07 -27.01
CA ALA A 209 2.80 -13.00 -27.78
C ALA A 209 1.84 -12.25 -28.72
N ASN A 210 1.11 -11.24 -28.22
CA ASN A 210 0.18 -10.46 -29.03
C ASN A 210 0.89 -9.64 -30.12
N LYS A 211 2.08 -9.08 -29.85
CA LYS A 211 2.92 -8.40 -30.82
C LYS A 211 3.34 -9.32 -31.97
N LYS A 212 3.71 -10.58 -31.65
CA LYS A 212 4.02 -11.60 -32.67
C LYS A 212 2.80 -11.96 -33.52
N VAL A 213 1.62 -12.10 -32.90
CA VAL A 213 0.36 -12.38 -33.61
C VAL A 213 -0.01 -11.23 -34.54
N GLU A 214 0.11 -9.98 -34.08
CA GLU A 214 -0.12 -8.77 -34.89
C GLU A 214 0.83 -8.73 -36.11
N ALA A 215 2.13 -8.98 -35.89
CA ALA A 215 3.11 -9.01 -36.97
C ALA A 215 2.78 -10.08 -38.05
N ASN A 216 2.38 -11.29 -37.62
CA ASN A 216 1.97 -12.36 -38.53
C ASN A 216 0.68 -12.00 -39.29
N ALA A 217 -0.30 -11.38 -38.62
CA ALA A 217 -1.53 -10.93 -39.25
C ALA A 217 -1.26 -9.83 -40.31
N LYS A 218 -0.32 -8.92 -40.02
CA LYS A 218 0.14 -7.88 -40.97
C LYS A 218 0.74 -8.51 -42.25
N ILE A 219 1.59 -9.54 -42.10
CA ILE A 219 2.15 -10.28 -43.19
C ILE A 219 1.05 -10.96 -44.02
N THR A 220 0.11 -11.63 -43.35
CA THR A 220 -1.04 -12.30 -44.00
C THR A 220 -1.89 -11.29 -44.79
N LEU A 221 -2.16 -10.12 -44.22
CA LEU A 221 -2.89 -9.04 -44.89
C LEU A 221 -2.14 -8.57 -46.16
N SER A 222 -0.83 -8.34 -46.07
CA SER A 222 -0.03 -7.91 -47.24
C SER A 222 -0.07 -8.93 -48.36
N MET A 223 0.06 -10.22 -48.05
CA MET A 223 -0.04 -11.31 -49.04
C MET A 223 -1.44 -11.37 -49.68
N THR A 224 -2.49 -11.19 -48.90
CA THR A 224 -3.87 -11.19 -49.40
C THR A 224 -4.14 -10.00 -50.32
N ILE A 225 -3.63 -8.81 -49.99
CA ILE A 225 -3.72 -7.63 -50.86
C ILE A 225 -3.01 -7.87 -52.22
N GLU A 226 -1.85 -8.50 -52.21
CA GLU A 226 -1.14 -8.85 -53.46
C GLU A 226 -1.88 -9.87 -54.31
N LYS A 227 -2.47 -10.92 -53.70
CA LYS A 227 -3.31 -11.90 -54.39
C LYS A 227 -4.52 -11.25 -55.04
N VAL A 228 -5.20 -10.35 -54.34
CA VAL A 228 -6.37 -9.62 -54.87
C VAL A 228 -5.95 -8.70 -56.03
N LYS A 229 -4.79 -8.02 -55.94
CA LYS A 229 -4.24 -7.21 -57.05
C LYS A 229 -3.91 -8.03 -58.31
N LYS A 230 -3.51 -9.29 -58.12
CA LYS A 230 -3.24 -10.22 -59.24
C LYS A 230 -4.50 -10.89 -59.80
N GLY A 231 -5.66 -10.64 -59.24
CA GLY A 231 -6.92 -11.24 -59.63
C GLY A 231 -7.13 -12.68 -59.09
N GLU A 232 -6.29 -13.15 -58.19
CA GLU A 232 -6.32 -14.51 -57.61
C GLU A 232 -7.10 -14.58 -56.28
N GLY A 233 -7.63 -13.46 -55.77
CA GLY A 233 -8.32 -13.37 -54.51
C GLY A 233 -9.61 -12.54 -54.55
N SER A 234 -10.48 -12.75 -53.57
CA SER A 234 -11.72 -12.01 -53.44
C SER A 234 -11.54 -10.74 -52.61
N LYS A 235 -12.25 -9.65 -53.00
CA LYS A 235 -12.31 -8.43 -52.19
C LYS A 235 -12.93 -8.67 -50.79
N LEU A 236 -13.85 -9.60 -50.69
CA LEU A 236 -14.46 -10.01 -49.43
C LEU A 236 -13.43 -10.63 -48.48
N GLU A 237 -12.58 -11.53 -49.01
CA GLU A 237 -11.48 -12.13 -48.24
C GLU A 237 -10.50 -11.08 -47.72
N GLN A 238 -10.14 -10.11 -48.57
CA GLN A 238 -9.28 -8.99 -48.15
C GLN A 238 -9.89 -8.22 -46.94
N LEU A 239 -11.18 -7.88 -47.02
CA LEU A 239 -11.87 -7.15 -45.95
C LEU A 239 -11.95 -7.96 -44.63
N GLN A 240 -12.14 -9.28 -44.73
CA GLN A 240 -12.16 -10.18 -43.55
C GLN A 240 -10.79 -10.22 -42.86
N ILE A 241 -9.72 -10.37 -43.66
CA ILE A 241 -8.34 -10.37 -43.13
C ILE A 241 -7.94 -9.00 -42.60
N GLU A 242 -8.39 -7.90 -43.21
CA GLU A 242 -8.17 -6.55 -42.69
C GLU A 242 -8.86 -6.36 -41.36
N GLN A 243 -10.13 -6.80 -41.19
CA GLN A 243 -10.83 -6.75 -39.92
C GLN A 243 -10.11 -7.59 -38.85
N GLN A 244 -9.63 -8.76 -39.20
CA GLN A 244 -8.86 -9.62 -38.29
C GLN A 244 -7.55 -8.94 -37.85
N TYR A 245 -6.80 -8.32 -38.78
CA TYR A 245 -5.61 -7.54 -38.45
C TYR A 245 -5.93 -6.40 -37.48
N ARG A 246 -7.01 -5.62 -37.72
CA ARG A 246 -7.44 -4.54 -36.82
C ARG A 246 -7.75 -5.06 -35.41
N THR A 247 -8.35 -6.24 -35.32
CA THR A 247 -8.62 -6.90 -34.03
C THR A 247 -7.31 -7.22 -33.30
N TYR A 248 -6.34 -7.80 -33.97
CA TYR A 248 -5.04 -8.11 -33.38
C TYR A 248 -4.22 -6.86 -33.02
N GLN A 249 -4.32 -5.81 -33.83
CA GLN A 249 -3.73 -4.51 -33.52
C GLN A 249 -4.30 -3.93 -32.22
N THR A 250 -5.63 -3.97 -32.05
CA THR A 250 -6.28 -3.53 -30.81
C THR A 250 -5.85 -4.39 -29.62
N LEU A 251 -5.73 -5.71 -29.81
CA LEU A 251 -5.30 -6.63 -28.75
C LEU A 251 -3.85 -6.36 -28.33
N SER A 252 -2.97 -6.08 -29.28
CA SER A 252 -1.57 -5.69 -29.02
C SER A 252 -1.50 -4.38 -28.23
N MET A 253 -2.27 -3.36 -28.63
CA MET A 253 -2.33 -2.09 -27.89
C MET A 253 -2.87 -2.28 -26.46
N THR A 254 -3.94 -3.04 -26.30
CA THR A 254 -4.51 -3.33 -24.98
C THR A 254 -3.52 -4.09 -24.09
N SER A 255 -2.78 -5.05 -24.64
CA SER A 255 -1.74 -5.77 -23.90
C SER A 255 -0.55 -4.88 -23.54
N LYS A 256 -0.19 -3.88 -24.37
CA LYS A 256 0.81 -2.86 -24.02
C LYS A 256 0.36 -2.05 -22.81
N LEU A 257 -0.86 -1.53 -22.81
CA LEU A 257 -1.42 -0.81 -21.66
C LEU A 257 -1.45 -1.68 -20.39
N GLY A 258 -1.74 -2.98 -20.55
CA GLY A 258 -1.67 -3.96 -19.47
C GLY A 258 -0.26 -4.12 -18.90
N LEU A 259 0.76 -4.14 -19.78
CA LEU A 259 2.17 -4.19 -19.38
C LEU A 259 2.58 -2.91 -18.65
N ASP A 260 2.24 -1.74 -19.17
CA ASP A 260 2.55 -0.46 -18.53
C ASP A 260 1.93 -0.37 -17.13
N SER A 261 0.69 -0.82 -16.98
CA SER A 261 0.03 -0.91 -15.66
C SER A 261 0.73 -1.89 -14.72
N ALA A 262 1.22 -3.02 -15.23
CA ALA A 262 1.97 -4.00 -14.43
C ALA A 262 3.35 -3.45 -14.00
N ILE A 263 4.03 -2.70 -14.86
CA ILE A 263 5.28 -2.01 -14.55
C ILE A 263 5.07 -1.00 -13.42
N GLN A 264 4.01 -0.17 -13.48
CA GLN A 264 3.69 0.78 -12.43
C GLN A 264 3.38 0.09 -11.09
N ARG A 265 2.63 -1.01 -11.13
CA ARG A 265 2.34 -1.80 -9.94
C ARG A 265 3.61 -2.40 -9.34
N TYR A 266 4.49 -2.94 -10.18
CA TYR A 266 5.79 -3.45 -9.76
C TYR A 266 6.63 -2.34 -9.09
N HIS A 267 6.74 -1.17 -9.73
CA HIS A 267 7.45 -0.02 -9.17
C HIS A 267 6.87 0.44 -7.82
N ASN A 268 5.55 0.45 -7.67
CA ASN A 268 4.91 0.84 -6.40
C ASN A 268 5.27 -0.09 -5.25
N VAL A 269 5.45 -1.38 -5.52
CA VAL A 269 5.81 -2.39 -4.52
C VAL A 269 7.31 -2.41 -4.26
N TRP A 270 8.12 -2.52 -5.32
CA TRP A 270 9.56 -2.71 -5.23
C TRP A 270 10.36 -1.41 -5.13
N ARG A 271 9.72 -0.25 -5.40
CA ARG A 271 10.33 1.09 -5.39
C ARG A 271 11.43 1.31 -6.44
N PHE A 272 11.60 0.40 -7.39
CA PHE A 272 12.47 0.56 -8.56
C PHE A 272 11.81 -0.02 -9.80
N PHE A 273 12.23 0.44 -10.98
CA PHE A 273 11.73 -0.05 -12.25
C PHE A 273 12.35 -1.42 -12.60
N PRO A 274 11.60 -2.31 -13.26
CA PRO A 274 12.14 -3.59 -13.67
C PRO A 274 13.17 -3.38 -14.79
N HIS A 275 14.40 -3.80 -14.57
CA HIS A 275 15.41 -3.89 -15.59
C HIS A 275 15.42 -5.34 -16.10
N ASN A 276 15.24 -5.54 -17.39
CA ASN A 276 15.21 -6.84 -18.04
C ASN A 276 14.21 -7.83 -17.40
N ILE A 277 13.02 -7.92 -17.99
CA ILE A 277 12.00 -8.92 -17.63
C ILE A 277 12.45 -10.24 -18.30
N GLY A 278 13.36 -10.93 -17.62
CA GLY A 278 13.97 -12.15 -18.11
C GLY A 278 13.02 -13.36 -18.12
N GLU A 279 13.54 -14.51 -18.52
CA GLU A 279 12.80 -15.78 -18.47
C GLU A 279 12.35 -16.10 -17.04
N MET A 280 11.13 -16.65 -16.91
CA MET A 280 10.57 -17.08 -15.65
C MET A 280 11.47 -18.15 -15.04
N PRO A 281 11.97 -18.00 -13.80
CA PRO A 281 12.73 -19.05 -13.18
C PRO A 281 11.85 -20.29 -13.03
N THR A 282 12.35 -21.41 -13.50
CA THR A 282 11.70 -22.73 -13.38
C THR A 282 11.77 -23.38 -11.99
N PRO A 283 12.36 -22.80 -10.93
CA PRO A 283 12.65 -23.51 -9.69
C PRO A 283 11.46 -23.65 -8.72
N ILE A 284 10.26 -23.20 -9.10
CA ILE A 284 9.07 -23.47 -8.25
C ILE A 284 8.85 -24.96 -8.05
N ALA A 285 9.23 -25.80 -9.04
CA ALA A 285 9.15 -27.26 -8.91
C ALA A 285 10.09 -27.81 -7.84
N ASP A 286 11.30 -27.28 -7.73
CA ASP A 286 12.28 -27.70 -6.73
C ASP A 286 11.92 -27.19 -5.32
N LEU A 287 11.36 -26.00 -5.22
CA LEU A 287 10.85 -25.43 -3.96
C LEU A 287 9.58 -26.18 -3.49
N LEU A 288 8.66 -26.52 -4.40
CA LEU A 288 7.47 -27.30 -4.10
C LEU A 288 7.81 -28.74 -3.71
N GLY A 289 8.91 -29.31 -4.22
CA GLY A 289 9.42 -30.62 -3.80
C GLY A 289 9.96 -30.64 -2.37
N LEU A 290 10.33 -29.49 -1.80
CA LEU A 290 10.81 -29.35 -0.43
C LEU A 290 9.67 -29.14 0.59
N ILE A 291 8.46 -28.81 0.13
CA ILE A 291 7.29 -28.66 1.01
C ILE A 291 6.54 -29.99 1.00
N PRO A 292 6.58 -30.77 2.09
CA PRO A 292 5.75 -31.96 2.19
C PRO A 292 4.27 -31.51 2.20
N LEU A 293 3.59 -31.63 1.06
CA LEU A 293 2.17 -31.31 0.91
C LEU A 293 1.26 -32.22 1.76
N GLN A 294 1.80 -33.30 2.33
CA GLN A 294 1.09 -34.18 3.24
C GLN A 294 1.49 -33.91 4.67
N GLY A 295 0.62 -33.27 5.44
CA GLY A 295 0.69 -33.20 6.90
C GLY A 295 1.58 -32.10 7.48
N ALA A 296 1.87 -31.03 6.74
CA ALA A 296 2.37 -29.82 7.39
C ALA A 296 1.37 -29.42 8.49
N PRO A 297 1.79 -29.34 9.76
CA PRO A 297 0.86 -29.01 10.82
C PRO A 297 0.29 -27.62 10.54
N VAL A 298 -1.03 -27.57 10.33
CA VAL A 298 -1.81 -26.32 10.15
C VAL A 298 -1.56 -25.35 11.33
N THR A 299 -1.03 -25.89 12.44
CA THR A 299 -0.67 -25.15 13.66
C THR A 299 0.35 -24.01 13.47
N ASN A 300 1.12 -24.00 12.37
CA ASN A 300 2.08 -22.92 12.08
C ASN A 300 1.50 -21.76 11.24
N ASN A 301 0.22 -21.80 10.92
CA ASN A 301 -0.41 -20.71 10.18
C ASN A 301 -0.59 -19.49 11.09
N THR A 302 -0.04 -18.34 10.69
CA THR A 302 -0.07 -17.08 11.46
C THR A 302 -1.52 -16.60 11.72
N THR A 303 -2.41 -16.75 10.74
CA THR A 303 -3.84 -16.44 10.91
C THR A 303 -4.51 -17.32 11.97
N LEU A 304 -4.16 -18.61 12.03
CA LEU A 304 -4.67 -19.51 13.06
C LEU A 304 -4.16 -19.12 14.46
N ARG A 305 -2.91 -18.71 14.58
CA ARG A 305 -2.33 -18.21 15.84
C ARG A 305 -3.04 -16.95 16.31
N ILE A 306 -3.36 -16.01 15.40
CA ILE A 306 -4.16 -14.83 15.74
C ILE A 306 -5.52 -15.23 16.29
N ALA A 307 -6.23 -16.15 15.63
CA ALA A 307 -7.52 -16.65 16.10
C ALA A 307 -7.44 -17.37 17.44
N GLN A 308 -6.33 -18.09 17.71
CA GLN A 308 -6.08 -18.69 19.02
C GLN A 308 -5.93 -17.62 20.13
N MET A 309 -5.26 -16.52 19.84
CA MET A 309 -5.14 -15.40 20.78
C MET A 309 -6.49 -14.72 21.02
N ASP A 310 -7.38 -14.64 20.03
CA ASP A 310 -8.75 -14.15 20.22
C ASP A 310 -9.51 -15.00 21.24
N ILE A 311 -9.34 -16.32 21.19
CA ILE A 311 -9.94 -17.24 22.18
C ILE A 311 -9.36 -16.99 23.58
N ASP A 312 -8.05 -16.81 23.70
CA ASP A 312 -7.41 -16.59 24.99
C ASP A 312 -7.78 -15.22 25.58
N ILE A 313 -7.87 -14.17 24.77
CA ILE A 313 -8.41 -12.85 25.16
C ILE A 313 -9.85 -13.00 25.70
N ALA A 314 -10.69 -13.76 24.99
CA ALA A 314 -12.06 -13.99 25.43
C ALA A 314 -12.16 -14.76 26.74
N LYS A 315 -11.28 -15.76 26.98
CA LYS A 315 -11.20 -16.48 28.25
C LYS A 315 -10.81 -15.56 29.41
N GLU A 316 -9.82 -14.68 29.19
CA GLU A 316 -9.42 -13.73 30.22
C GLU A 316 -10.50 -12.65 30.48
N GLN A 317 -11.26 -12.26 29.43
CA GLN A 317 -12.44 -11.41 29.62
C GLN A 317 -13.53 -12.09 30.42
N LEU A 318 -13.76 -13.39 30.27
CA LEU A 318 -14.67 -14.18 31.10
C LEU A 318 -14.20 -14.20 32.56
N ARG A 319 -12.91 -14.50 32.81
CA ARG A 319 -12.32 -14.47 34.15
C ARG A 319 -12.45 -13.10 34.84
N PHE A 320 -12.27 -12.03 34.05
CA PHE A 320 -12.49 -10.67 34.52
C PHE A 320 -13.94 -10.49 35.01
N SER A 321 -14.92 -10.89 34.17
CA SER A 321 -16.34 -10.78 34.57
C SER A 321 -16.68 -11.65 35.78
N GLU A 322 -16.11 -12.85 35.90
CA GLU A 322 -16.25 -13.70 37.09
C GLU A 322 -15.65 -13.07 38.35
N SER A 323 -14.58 -12.27 38.21
CA SER A 323 -13.95 -11.57 39.35
C SER A 323 -14.82 -10.47 39.94
N GLU A 324 -15.78 -9.93 39.19
CA GLU A 324 -16.71 -8.90 39.65
C GLU A 324 -17.66 -9.42 40.73
N PHE A 325 -17.87 -10.75 40.82
CA PHE A 325 -18.64 -11.39 41.87
C PHE A 325 -17.83 -11.69 43.15
N LYS A 326 -16.53 -11.38 43.14
CA LYS A 326 -15.63 -11.60 44.27
C LYS A 326 -15.39 -10.31 45.05
N PRO A 327 -15.15 -10.37 46.37
CA PRO A 327 -14.85 -9.17 47.15
C PRO A 327 -13.51 -8.55 46.71
N ARG A 328 -13.41 -7.23 46.94
CA ARG A 328 -12.19 -6.44 46.74
C ARG A 328 -11.71 -5.90 48.08
N VAL A 329 -10.39 -5.89 48.27
CA VAL A 329 -9.74 -5.34 49.49
C VAL A 329 -8.66 -4.35 49.05
N ASP A 330 -8.83 -3.10 49.40
CA ASP A 330 -7.88 -2.01 49.22
C ASP A 330 -7.33 -1.56 50.56
N GLY A 331 -6.06 -1.14 50.63
CA GLY A 331 -5.41 -0.59 51.81
C GLY A 331 -4.95 0.83 51.63
#